data_c51b34dafcb1346e41a263c9bbe19986
#
_entry.id   c51b34dafcb1346e41a263c9bbe19986
#
_cell.length_a   1.000
_cell.length_b   1.000
_cell.length_c   1.000
_cell.angle_alpha   90.00
_cell.angle_beta   90.00
_cell.angle_gamma   90.00
#
_symmetry.space_group_name_H-M   'P 1'
#
loop_
_entity.id
_entity.type
_entity.pdbx_description
1 polymer ?
#
loop_
_entity_poly.entity_id
_entity_poly.type
_entity_poly.pdbx_seq_one_letter_code
_entity_poly.pdbx_strand_id
1 'polypeptide(L)'
;LNSIQQLEGEAMKKLFFALCLVLLAPLALAQSCPDKNLLYWQAFPPGGESDLSARHQQVVLKKRCPAIDTIIQYKAGAGGGLMWGQMNQLPGDGLNIVGVNLPHIVFQPLEGQVQYKTQDVTPVFWFHFTPDILVVPEQSAIRTFADFIKAAKATPGALNLGGSGLNSANHAAHERMNAAFSVKTNYIPYKGTGDMATAVLGAQIDGAMTYSAFAINNKTRVRGLAIAMDKRHPLLP
;
A
#
# COMPACT_ATOMS: atom_id res chain seq x y z
N LEU A 1 47.19 -24.30 -49.72
CA LEU A 1 46.93 -24.70 -48.30
C LEU A 1 46.40 -23.53 -47.47
N ASN A 2 46.93 -22.29 -47.60
CA ASN A 2 46.51 -21.12 -46.80
C ASN A 2 45.05 -20.68 -47.07
N SER A 3 44.53 -20.86 -48.29
CA SER A 3 43.18 -20.42 -48.65
C SER A 3 42.07 -21.31 -48.05
N ILE A 4 42.37 -22.60 -47.89
CA ILE A 4 41.40 -23.56 -47.30
C ILE A 4 41.30 -23.33 -45.77
N GLN A 5 42.43 -23.11 -45.09
CA GLN A 5 42.41 -22.81 -43.62
C GLN A 5 41.71 -21.50 -43.31
N GLN A 6 41.81 -20.51 -44.23
CA GLN A 6 41.13 -19.22 -44.03
C GLN A 6 39.60 -19.35 -44.21
N LEU A 7 39.15 -20.16 -45.15
CA LEU A 7 37.72 -20.46 -45.36
C LEU A 7 37.10 -21.24 -44.18
N GLU A 8 37.84 -22.21 -43.63
CA GLU A 8 37.36 -22.98 -42.45
C GLU A 8 37.29 -22.10 -41.21
N GLY A 9 38.23 -21.17 -41.01
CA GLY A 9 38.21 -20.19 -39.90
C GLY A 9 37.03 -19.20 -39.98
N GLU A 10 36.67 -18.75 -41.17
CA GLU A 10 35.50 -17.91 -41.42
C GLU A 10 34.17 -18.62 -41.19
N ALA A 11 34.08 -19.90 -41.67
CA ALA A 11 32.91 -20.71 -41.47
C ALA A 11 32.65 -21.03 -39.97
N MET A 12 33.72 -21.32 -39.24
CA MET A 12 33.68 -21.59 -37.81
C MET A 12 33.27 -20.34 -37.01
N LYS A 13 33.73 -19.16 -37.36
CA LYS A 13 33.30 -17.89 -36.75
C LYS A 13 31.81 -17.60 -36.98
N LYS A 14 31.34 -17.81 -38.22
CA LYS A 14 29.92 -17.66 -38.59
C LYS A 14 29.02 -18.65 -37.84
N LEU A 15 29.48 -19.88 -37.69
CA LEU A 15 28.75 -20.94 -36.93
C LEU A 15 28.69 -20.59 -35.43
N PHE A 16 29.82 -20.13 -34.87
CA PHE A 16 29.86 -19.70 -33.47
C PHE A 16 28.96 -18.48 -33.20
N PHE A 17 28.94 -17.49 -34.12
CA PHE A 17 28.07 -16.34 -34.02
C PHE A 17 26.59 -16.69 -34.16
N ALA A 18 26.25 -17.61 -35.05
CA ALA A 18 24.89 -18.15 -35.19
C ALA A 18 24.43 -18.95 -33.95
N LEU A 19 25.35 -19.73 -33.35
CA LEU A 19 25.07 -20.48 -32.12
C LEU A 19 24.87 -19.55 -30.90
N CYS A 20 25.63 -18.48 -30.80
CA CYS A 20 25.45 -17.45 -29.77
C CYS A 20 24.12 -16.70 -29.92
N LEU A 21 23.67 -16.41 -31.14
CA LEU A 21 22.36 -15.80 -31.41
C LEU A 21 21.20 -16.72 -31.04
N VAL A 22 21.30 -18.02 -31.25
CA VAL A 22 20.29 -19.00 -30.85
C VAL A 22 20.22 -19.18 -29.33
N LEU A 23 21.35 -19.06 -28.62
CA LEU A 23 21.40 -19.16 -27.16
C LEU A 23 20.87 -17.89 -26.45
N LEU A 24 20.82 -16.74 -27.13
CA LEU A 24 20.24 -15.51 -26.63
C LEU A 24 18.71 -15.39 -26.85
N ALA A 25 18.14 -16.26 -27.69
CA ALA A 25 16.72 -16.26 -28.02
C ALA A 25 15.78 -16.61 -26.84
N PRO A 26 16.13 -17.48 -25.87
CA PRO A 26 15.20 -17.81 -24.75
C PRO A 26 15.02 -16.69 -23.73
N LEU A 27 15.88 -15.66 -23.69
CA LEU A 27 15.74 -14.53 -22.75
C LEU A 27 14.58 -13.57 -23.09
N ALA A 28 14.02 -13.66 -24.30
CA ALA A 28 12.90 -12.82 -24.74
C ALA A 28 11.51 -13.43 -24.43
N LEU A 29 11.42 -14.66 -23.93
CA LEU A 29 10.16 -15.38 -23.72
C LEU A 29 9.53 -15.21 -22.32
N ALA A 30 10.13 -14.41 -21.44
CA ALA A 30 9.74 -14.33 -20.02
C ALA A 30 8.64 -13.30 -19.69
N GLN A 31 7.81 -12.88 -20.64
CA GLN A 31 6.73 -11.92 -20.38
C GLN A 31 5.40 -12.32 -21.04
N SER A 32 4.97 -13.56 -20.85
CA SER A 32 3.61 -13.95 -21.22
C SER A 32 2.62 -13.43 -20.19
N CYS A 33 1.59 -12.72 -20.66
CA CYS A 33 0.43 -12.40 -19.82
C CYS A 33 -0.30 -13.69 -19.47
N PRO A 34 -0.99 -13.74 -18.32
CA PRO A 34 -1.91 -14.82 -18.02
C PRO A 34 -2.96 -14.98 -19.11
N ASP A 35 -3.49 -16.18 -19.27
CA ASP A 35 -4.58 -16.52 -20.21
C ASP A 35 -5.97 -16.28 -19.62
N LYS A 36 -6.05 -15.99 -18.32
CA LYS A 36 -7.28 -15.74 -17.55
C LYS A 36 -7.18 -14.46 -16.73
N ASN A 37 -8.34 -13.95 -16.33
CA ASN A 37 -8.43 -12.77 -15.46
C ASN A 37 -7.77 -13.00 -14.12
N LEU A 38 -7.15 -11.93 -13.58
CA LEU A 38 -6.56 -11.92 -12.25
C LEU A 38 -7.62 -11.54 -11.21
N LEU A 39 -7.63 -12.20 -10.07
CA LEU A 39 -8.37 -11.80 -8.88
C LEU A 39 -7.44 -11.07 -7.94
N TYR A 40 -7.73 -9.79 -7.69
CA TYR A 40 -6.97 -8.96 -6.77
C TYR A 40 -7.76 -8.76 -5.48
N TRP A 41 -7.34 -9.44 -4.41
CA TRP A 41 -8.00 -9.43 -3.12
C TRP A 41 -7.53 -8.27 -2.26
N GLN A 42 -8.47 -7.43 -1.84
CA GLN A 42 -8.24 -6.30 -0.93
C GLN A 42 -8.72 -6.60 0.47
N ALA A 43 -7.85 -6.30 1.44
CA ALA A 43 -8.11 -6.48 2.87
C ALA A 43 -8.87 -5.30 3.51
N PHE A 44 -9.13 -4.24 2.74
CA PHE A 44 -9.81 -3.02 3.18
C PHE A 44 -10.95 -2.66 2.25
N PRO A 45 -11.96 -1.88 2.71
CA PRO A 45 -13.13 -1.55 1.91
C PRO A 45 -12.81 -0.62 0.72
N PRO A 46 -13.71 -0.55 -0.28
CA PRO A 46 -13.60 0.38 -1.40
C PRO A 46 -13.46 1.84 -0.96
N GLY A 47 -12.83 2.67 -1.81
CA GLY A 47 -12.68 4.11 -1.60
C GLY A 47 -11.55 4.52 -0.65
N GLY A 48 -10.88 3.56 -0.01
CA GLY A 48 -9.71 3.81 0.83
C GLY A 48 -8.39 3.79 0.07
N GLU A 49 -7.28 4.01 0.78
CA GLU A 49 -5.91 4.04 0.22
C GLU A 49 -5.56 2.76 -0.55
N SER A 50 -5.86 1.60 0.04
CA SER A 50 -5.57 0.31 -0.60
C SER A 50 -6.39 0.06 -1.87
N ASP A 51 -7.62 0.55 -1.92
CA ASP A 51 -8.46 0.47 -3.12
C ASP A 51 -7.92 1.36 -4.26
N LEU A 52 -7.54 2.60 -3.95
CA LEU A 52 -6.91 3.50 -4.92
C LEU A 52 -5.65 2.86 -5.50
N SER A 53 -4.83 2.26 -4.66
CA SER A 53 -3.62 1.55 -5.07
C SER A 53 -3.91 0.35 -5.98
N ALA A 54 -4.92 -0.45 -5.65
CA ALA A 54 -5.33 -1.59 -6.48
C ALA A 54 -5.86 -1.13 -7.85
N ARG A 55 -6.62 -0.04 -7.89
CA ARG A 55 -7.13 0.54 -9.15
C ARG A 55 -6.01 1.07 -10.03
N HIS A 56 -4.98 1.68 -9.47
CA HIS A 56 -3.79 2.08 -10.23
C HIS A 56 -3.09 0.87 -10.85
N GLN A 57 -2.91 -0.21 -10.09
CA GLN A 57 -2.34 -1.45 -10.60
C GLN A 57 -3.22 -2.10 -11.67
N GLN A 58 -4.54 -2.11 -11.48
CA GLN A 58 -5.51 -2.59 -12.47
C GLN A 58 -5.31 -1.89 -13.83
N VAL A 59 -5.15 -0.56 -13.83
CA VAL A 59 -4.90 0.21 -15.06
C VAL A 59 -3.56 -0.15 -15.71
N VAL A 60 -2.50 -0.30 -14.90
CA VAL A 60 -1.17 -0.68 -15.39
C VAL A 60 -1.17 -2.10 -15.95
N LEU A 61 -1.79 -3.05 -15.24
CA LEU A 61 -1.90 -4.44 -15.68
C LEU A 61 -2.73 -4.55 -16.97
N LYS A 62 -3.83 -3.80 -17.10
CA LYS A 62 -4.62 -3.77 -18.33
C LYS A 62 -3.85 -3.24 -19.53
N LYS A 63 -3.01 -2.20 -19.32
CA LYS A 63 -2.11 -1.69 -20.39
C LYS A 63 -1.05 -2.73 -20.79
N ARG A 64 -0.54 -3.48 -19.83
CA ARG A 64 0.50 -4.49 -20.05
C ARG A 64 -0.07 -5.75 -20.69
N CYS A 65 -1.25 -6.19 -20.23
CA CYS A 65 -1.94 -7.40 -20.64
C CYS A 65 -3.38 -7.08 -21.10
N PRO A 66 -3.59 -6.54 -22.31
CA PRO A 66 -4.91 -6.08 -22.76
C PRO A 66 -5.97 -7.17 -22.85
N ALA A 67 -5.56 -8.44 -23.01
CA ALA A 67 -6.48 -9.57 -23.17
C ALA A 67 -7.17 -10.01 -21.89
N ILE A 68 -6.65 -9.60 -20.70
CA ILE A 68 -7.20 -10.00 -19.41
C ILE A 68 -7.68 -8.79 -18.60
N ASP A 69 -8.56 -9.05 -17.64
CA ASP A 69 -8.98 -8.09 -16.62
C ASP A 69 -8.43 -8.45 -15.25
N THR A 70 -8.20 -7.42 -14.42
CA THR A 70 -7.93 -7.57 -13.00
C THR A 70 -9.19 -7.24 -12.24
N ILE A 71 -9.79 -8.24 -11.60
CA ILE A 71 -11.05 -8.11 -10.86
C ILE A 71 -10.72 -7.88 -9.38
N ILE A 72 -11.06 -6.70 -8.85
CA ILE A 72 -10.81 -6.36 -7.45
C ILE A 72 -11.92 -6.95 -6.59
N GLN A 73 -11.54 -7.78 -5.62
CA GLN A 73 -12.42 -8.38 -4.63
C GLN A 73 -12.10 -7.81 -3.25
N TYR A 74 -13.13 -7.64 -2.39
CA TYR A 74 -12.94 -7.04 -1.08
C TYR A 74 -13.34 -8.00 0.03
N LYS A 75 -12.45 -8.14 1.02
CA LYS A 75 -12.70 -8.89 2.25
C LYS A 75 -12.15 -8.12 3.45
N ALA A 76 -12.83 -7.02 3.76
CA ALA A 76 -12.40 -6.09 4.79
C ALA A 76 -12.75 -6.58 6.19
N GLY A 77 -11.87 -6.33 7.15
CA GLY A 77 -12.09 -6.59 8.57
C GLY A 77 -10.81 -6.88 9.35
N ALA A 78 -10.87 -6.69 10.66
CA ALA A 78 -9.77 -6.92 11.60
C ALA A 78 -8.45 -6.27 11.15
N GLY A 79 -8.48 -4.99 10.70
CA GLY A 79 -7.28 -4.30 10.22
C GLY A 79 -6.57 -5.01 9.05
N GLY A 80 -7.29 -5.77 8.23
CA GLY A 80 -6.78 -6.61 7.13
C GLY A 80 -6.63 -8.09 7.48
N GLY A 81 -6.60 -8.43 8.77
CA GLY A 81 -6.36 -9.80 9.24
C GLY A 81 -7.35 -10.83 8.73
N LEU A 82 -8.60 -10.43 8.42
CA LEU A 82 -9.62 -11.33 7.87
C LEU A 82 -9.22 -11.86 6.48
N MET A 83 -8.76 -11.01 5.58
CA MET A 83 -8.33 -11.44 4.24
C MET A 83 -7.01 -12.20 4.32
N TRP A 84 -6.06 -11.67 5.04
CA TRP A 84 -4.72 -12.28 5.14
C TRP A 84 -4.73 -13.63 5.84
N GLY A 85 -5.65 -13.85 6.80
CA GLY A 85 -5.85 -15.15 7.43
C GLY A 85 -6.39 -16.23 6.48
N GLN A 86 -6.88 -15.85 5.30
CA GLN A 86 -7.43 -16.76 4.31
C GLN A 86 -6.60 -16.83 3.01
N MET A 87 -5.54 -16.02 2.88
CA MET A 87 -4.77 -15.95 1.64
C MET A 87 -4.17 -17.30 1.23
N ASN A 88 -3.73 -18.11 2.20
CA ASN A 88 -3.17 -19.44 1.96
C ASN A 88 -4.22 -20.49 1.58
N GLN A 89 -5.51 -20.16 1.63
CA GLN A 89 -6.62 -21.02 1.16
C GLN A 89 -7.01 -20.71 -0.29
N LEU A 90 -6.46 -19.65 -0.89
CA LEU A 90 -6.68 -19.31 -2.28
C LEU A 90 -5.94 -20.30 -3.18
N PRO A 91 -6.47 -20.59 -4.40
CA PRO A 91 -5.75 -21.41 -5.37
C PRO A 91 -4.38 -20.85 -5.69
N GLY A 92 -3.34 -21.70 -5.66
CA GLY A 92 -1.96 -21.36 -6.00
C GLY A 92 -1.67 -21.39 -7.50
N ASP A 93 -2.63 -20.98 -8.33
CA ASP A 93 -2.59 -20.99 -9.79
C ASP A 93 -1.94 -19.75 -10.42
N GLY A 94 -1.45 -18.82 -9.60
CA GLY A 94 -0.86 -17.56 -10.05
C GLY A 94 -1.89 -16.50 -10.48
N LEU A 95 -3.20 -16.78 -10.38
CA LEU A 95 -4.27 -15.87 -10.76
C LEU A 95 -4.86 -15.12 -9.57
N ASN A 96 -4.48 -15.48 -8.35
CA ASN A 96 -4.90 -14.82 -7.11
C ASN A 96 -3.77 -13.97 -6.55
N ILE A 97 -3.99 -12.66 -6.44
CA ILE A 97 -3.06 -11.70 -5.86
C ILE A 97 -3.73 -11.08 -4.64
N VAL A 98 -3.01 -10.96 -3.54
CA VAL A 98 -3.51 -10.36 -2.30
C VAL A 98 -2.76 -9.08 -2.00
N GLY A 99 -3.49 -7.98 -1.83
CA GLY A 99 -2.94 -6.71 -1.36
C GLY A 99 -2.56 -6.79 0.11
N VAL A 100 -1.28 -6.55 0.42
CA VAL A 100 -0.76 -6.51 1.79
C VAL A 100 -0.20 -5.14 2.12
N ASN A 101 -0.29 -4.76 3.39
CA ASN A 101 0.15 -3.46 3.87
C ASN A 101 1.18 -3.62 4.98
N LEU A 102 2.31 -2.89 4.90
CA LEU A 102 3.22 -2.69 6.02
C LEU A 102 2.81 -1.43 6.81
N PRO A 103 2.96 -1.47 8.14
CA PRO A 103 3.44 -2.58 8.99
C PRO A 103 2.34 -3.56 9.43
N HIS A 104 1.10 -3.42 8.97
CA HIS A 104 -0.07 -4.21 9.41
C HIS A 104 0.18 -5.72 9.38
N ILE A 105 0.72 -6.24 8.24
CA ILE A 105 0.97 -7.67 8.02
C ILE A 105 1.98 -8.26 9.03
N VAL A 106 2.75 -7.38 9.70
CA VAL A 106 3.69 -7.74 10.76
C VAL A 106 3.05 -7.59 12.14
N PHE A 107 2.33 -6.50 12.39
CA PHE A 107 1.78 -6.19 13.72
C PHE A 107 0.58 -7.08 14.08
N GLN A 108 -0.27 -7.41 13.11
CA GLN A 108 -1.45 -8.24 13.36
C GLN A 108 -1.12 -9.61 13.99
N PRO A 109 -0.15 -10.40 13.49
CA PRO A 109 0.22 -11.67 14.12
C PRO A 109 0.85 -11.55 15.50
N LEU A 110 1.51 -10.42 15.81
CA LEU A 110 2.13 -10.20 17.13
C LEU A 110 1.10 -10.13 18.25
N GLU A 111 -0.15 -9.76 17.97
CA GLU A 111 -1.24 -9.79 18.94
C GLU A 111 -1.95 -11.15 19.05
N GLY A 112 -1.62 -12.10 18.18
CA GLY A 112 -2.13 -13.46 18.25
C GLY A 112 -3.60 -13.66 17.88
N GLN A 113 -4.27 -12.64 17.31
CA GLN A 113 -5.70 -12.70 16.98
C GLN A 113 -5.98 -13.04 15.51
N VAL A 114 -4.96 -13.35 14.71
CA VAL A 114 -5.08 -13.66 13.28
C VAL A 114 -4.60 -15.06 12.97
N GLN A 115 -5.12 -15.64 11.87
CA GLN A 115 -4.85 -17.03 11.47
C GLN A 115 -3.74 -17.14 10.41
N TYR A 116 -2.74 -16.25 10.45
CA TYR A 116 -1.56 -16.30 9.59
C TYR A 116 -0.33 -15.85 10.39
N LYS A 117 0.84 -16.18 9.88
CA LYS A 117 2.12 -15.66 10.37
C LYS A 117 2.76 -14.81 9.28
N THR A 118 3.53 -13.79 9.64
CA THR A 118 4.19 -12.91 8.66
C THR A 118 5.06 -13.70 7.68
N GLN A 119 5.74 -14.75 8.13
CA GLN A 119 6.56 -15.62 7.30
C GLN A 119 5.77 -16.48 6.29
N ASP A 120 4.46 -16.60 6.44
CA ASP A 120 3.60 -17.32 5.47
C ASP A 120 3.33 -16.45 4.23
N VAL A 121 3.67 -15.17 4.27
CA VAL A 121 3.47 -14.23 3.18
C VAL A 121 4.65 -14.26 2.22
N THR A 122 4.40 -14.60 0.96
CA THR A 122 5.39 -14.48 -0.11
C THR A 122 5.18 -13.15 -0.85
N PRO A 123 6.03 -12.13 -0.61
CA PRO A 123 5.90 -10.86 -1.30
C PRO A 123 6.32 -11.01 -2.76
N VAL A 124 5.45 -10.59 -3.68
CA VAL A 124 5.69 -10.59 -5.12
C VAL A 124 6.27 -9.25 -5.57
N PHE A 125 5.70 -8.14 -5.08
CA PHE A 125 6.11 -6.80 -5.48
C PHE A 125 5.69 -5.74 -4.46
N TRP A 126 6.57 -4.78 -4.17
CA TRP A 126 6.30 -3.58 -3.40
C TRP A 126 6.22 -2.39 -4.35
N PHE A 127 5.08 -1.73 -4.43
CA PHE A 127 4.82 -0.77 -5.51
C PHE A 127 4.70 0.68 -5.07
N HIS A 128 4.43 0.97 -3.80
CA HIS A 128 4.43 2.33 -3.32
C HIS A 128 4.64 2.43 -1.80
N PHE A 129 4.91 3.64 -1.38
CA PHE A 129 4.99 4.07 0.02
C PHE A 129 4.19 5.36 0.19
N THR A 130 3.35 5.41 1.22
CA THR A 130 2.60 6.60 1.62
C THR A 130 2.86 6.91 3.08
N PRO A 131 3.43 8.09 3.42
CA PRO A 131 3.67 8.45 4.80
C PRO A 131 2.36 8.72 5.55
N ASP A 132 2.34 8.44 6.84
CA ASP A 132 1.27 8.84 7.75
C ASP A 132 1.24 10.36 7.92
N ILE A 133 0.04 10.92 8.01
CA ILE A 133 -0.21 12.35 8.22
C ILE A 133 -1.33 12.53 9.23
N LEU A 134 -1.15 13.49 10.15
CA LEU A 134 -2.22 13.99 11.00
C LEU A 134 -3.00 15.05 10.23
N VAL A 135 -4.30 14.85 10.08
CA VAL A 135 -5.21 15.81 9.46
C VAL A 135 -6.33 16.19 10.43
N VAL A 136 -6.85 17.40 10.26
CA VAL A 136 -8.10 17.86 10.90
C VAL A 136 -9.07 18.36 9.83
N PRO A 137 -10.39 18.42 10.09
CA PRO A 137 -11.34 19.10 9.20
C PRO A 137 -10.90 20.53 8.90
N GLU A 138 -11.14 21.04 7.67
CA GLU A 138 -10.71 22.38 7.28
C GLU A 138 -11.32 23.48 8.18
N GLN A 139 -12.54 23.27 8.67
CA GLN A 139 -13.22 24.19 9.59
C GLN A 139 -12.77 24.09 11.06
N SER A 140 -11.85 23.15 11.39
CA SER A 140 -11.35 22.97 12.75
C SER A 140 -10.70 24.26 13.27
N ALA A 141 -10.88 24.56 14.55
CA ALA A 141 -10.16 25.64 15.25
C ALA A 141 -8.65 25.35 15.39
N ILE A 142 -8.25 24.07 15.28
CA ILE A 142 -6.84 23.64 15.30
C ILE A 142 -6.25 23.95 13.93
N ARG A 143 -5.34 24.90 13.87
CA ARG A 143 -4.75 25.41 12.63
C ARG A 143 -3.34 24.87 12.35
N THR A 144 -2.61 24.56 13.42
CA THR A 144 -1.22 24.13 13.37
C THR A 144 -1.00 22.89 14.23
N PHE A 145 0.11 22.20 14.03
CA PHE A 145 0.50 21.08 14.90
C PHE A 145 0.74 21.56 16.35
N ALA A 146 1.25 22.79 16.54
CA ALA A 146 1.42 23.38 17.86
C ALA A 146 0.07 23.59 18.58
N ASP A 147 -0.96 24.04 17.85
CA ASP A 147 -2.33 24.16 18.40
C ASP A 147 -2.88 22.81 18.82
N PHE A 148 -2.65 21.77 18.00
CA PHE A 148 -3.05 20.41 18.30
C PHE A 148 -2.40 19.90 19.59
N ILE A 149 -1.10 20.05 19.73
CA ILE A 149 -0.36 19.65 20.95
C ILE A 149 -0.85 20.42 22.16
N LYS A 150 -1.09 21.73 22.02
CA LYS A 150 -1.64 22.56 23.09
C LYS A 150 -3.02 22.08 23.53
N ALA A 151 -3.92 21.81 22.60
CA ALA A 151 -5.27 21.30 22.89
C ALA A 151 -5.23 19.92 23.55
N ALA A 152 -4.41 18.99 23.04
CA ALA A 152 -4.24 17.65 23.60
C ALA A 152 -3.67 17.65 25.03
N LYS A 153 -2.78 18.60 25.35
CA LYS A 153 -2.24 18.81 26.71
C LYS A 153 -3.24 19.47 27.66
N ALA A 154 -4.05 20.40 27.15
CA ALA A 154 -5.04 21.08 27.96
C ALA A 154 -6.15 20.13 28.42
N THR A 155 -6.53 19.17 27.59
CA THR A 155 -7.62 18.25 27.90
C THR A 155 -7.23 16.82 27.44
N PRO A 156 -6.42 16.09 28.24
CA PRO A 156 -5.94 14.77 27.87
C PRO A 156 -7.11 13.78 27.61
N GLY A 157 -7.07 13.10 26.46
CA GLY A 157 -8.08 12.14 26.05
C GLY A 157 -9.37 12.75 25.47
N ALA A 158 -9.44 14.08 25.27
CA ALA A 158 -10.63 14.71 24.67
C ALA A 158 -10.64 14.63 23.14
N LEU A 159 -9.48 14.68 22.48
CA LEU A 159 -9.41 14.65 21.03
C LEU A 159 -9.54 13.23 20.51
N ASN A 160 -10.47 13.02 19.55
CA ASN A 160 -10.75 11.76 18.90
C ASN A 160 -10.12 11.75 17.50
N LEU A 161 -9.16 10.85 17.27
CA LEU A 161 -8.48 10.68 16.00
C LEU A 161 -8.87 9.37 15.35
N GLY A 162 -9.41 9.43 14.15
CA GLY A 162 -9.73 8.24 13.35
C GLY A 162 -8.51 7.64 12.67
N GLY A 163 -8.58 6.36 12.35
CA GLY A 163 -7.59 5.66 11.51
C GLY A 163 -8.07 4.31 11.02
N SER A 164 -7.25 3.63 10.22
CA SER A 164 -7.61 2.43 9.45
C SER A 164 -7.58 1.12 10.23
N GLY A 165 -8.03 1.13 11.47
CA GLY A 165 -8.11 -0.07 12.32
C GLY A 165 -6.97 -0.18 13.33
N LEU A 166 -7.13 -1.10 14.28
CA LEU A 166 -6.08 -1.42 15.25
C LEU A 166 -4.91 -2.12 14.55
N ASN A 167 -3.70 -1.95 15.10
CA ASN A 167 -2.44 -2.53 14.59
C ASN A 167 -2.16 -2.17 13.13
N SER A 168 -2.71 -1.06 12.69
CA SER A 168 -2.42 -0.42 11.42
C SER A 168 -1.23 0.53 11.52
N ALA A 169 -0.72 1.00 10.38
CA ALA A 169 0.26 2.08 10.34
C ALA A 169 -0.27 3.32 11.07
N ASN A 170 -1.52 3.70 10.83
CA ASN A 170 -2.16 4.85 11.46
C ASN A 170 -2.23 4.70 12.99
N HIS A 171 -2.55 3.51 13.51
CA HIS A 171 -2.54 3.24 14.95
C HIS A 171 -1.14 3.38 15.53
N ALA A 172 -0.15 2.76 14.90
CA ALA A 172 1.25 2.88 15.33
C ALA A 172 1.75 4.33 15.28
N ALA A 173 1.40 5.10 14.24
CA ALA A 173 1.76 6.51 14.13
C ALA A 173 1.08 7.35 15.22
N HIS A 174 -0.18 7.06 15.54
CA HIS A 174 -0.91 7.69 16.63
C HIS A 174 -0.22 7.46 17.99
N GLU A 175 0.10 6.20 18.32
CA GLU A 175 0.76 5.86 19.59
C GLU A 175 2.15 6.48 19.69
N ARG A 176 2.92 6.46 18.61
CA ARG A 176 4.25 7.10 18.55
C ARG A 176 4.17 8.62 18.72
N MET A 177 3.17 9.26 18.12
CA MET A 177 2.93 10.70 18.28
C MET A 177 2.57 11.02 19.74
N ASN A 178 1.63 10.29 20.34
CA ASN A 178 1.26 10.47 21.74
C ASN A 178 2.47 10.34 22.68
N ALA A 179 3.30 9.31 22.47
CA ALA A 179 4.51 9.10 23.26
C ALA A 179 5.55 10.22 23.05
N ALA A 180 5.84 10.57 21.79
CA ALA A 180 6.89 11.54 21.44
C ALA A 180 6.61 12.96 21.99
N PHE A 181 5.33 13.34 22.04
CA PHE A 181 4.93 14.69 22.49
C PHE A 181 4.33 14.71 23.90
N SER A 182 4.29 13.56 24.57
CA SER A 182 3.71 13.39 25.92
C SER A 182 2.28 13.94 25.97
N VAL A 183 1.45 13.53 25.01
CA VAL A 183 0.02 13.86 24.91
C VAL A 183 -0.82 12.59 25.01
N LYS A 184 -2.11 12.75 25.26
CA LYS A 184 -3.09 11.67 25.27
C LYS A 184 -4.26 12.07 24.38
N THR A 185 -4.47 11.32 23.29
CA THR A 185 -5.64 11.43 22.40
C THR A 185 -6.28 10.05 22.26
N ASN A 186 -7.56 9.99 21.86
CA ASN A 186 -8.26 8.72 21.65
C ASN A 186 -8.11 8.28 20.20
N TYR A 187 -7.80 7.02 19.98
CA TYR A 187 -7.81 6.42 18.66
C TYR A 187 -9.15 5.74 18.37
N ILE A 188 -9.80 6.13 17.26
CA ILE A 188 -11.07 5.54 16.80
C ILE A 188 -10.77 4.65 15.59
N PRO A 189 -10.79 3.31 15.76
CA PRO A 189 -10.50 2.39 14.67
C PRO A 189 -11.69 2.25 13.71
N TYR A 190 -11.48 2.55 12.44
CA TYR A 190 -12.42 2.29 11.35
C TYR A 190 -12.00 1.04 10.56
N LYS A 191 -12.89 0.46 9.75
CA LYS A 191 -12.54 -0.71 8.91
C LYS A 191 -11.48 -0.40 7.86
N GLY A 192 -11.29 0.87 7.54
CA GLY A 192 -10.29 1.37 6.60
C GLY A 192 -10.38 2.89 6.44
N THR A 193 -9.47 3.47 5.65
CA THR A 193 -9.43 4.93 5.41
C THR A 193 -10.67 5.44 4.67
N GLY A 194 -11.38 4.60 3.90
CA GLY A 194 -12.63 4.99 3.25
C GLY A 194 -13.75 5.32 4.26
N ASP A 195 -13.94 4.46 5.26
CA ASP A 195 -14.95 4.68 6.31
C ASP A 195 -14.55 5.85 7.22
N MET A 196 -13.26 5.95 7.59
CA MET A 196 -12.72 7.06 8.38
C MET A 196 -12.90 8.40 7.65
N ALA A 197 -12.77 8.42 6.32
CA ALA A 197 -12.92 9.62 5.52
C ALA A 197 -14.27 10.31 5.74
N THR A 198 -15.37 9.54 5.79
CA THR A 198 -16.71 10.08 6.03
C THR A 198 -16.79 10.79 7.37
N ALA A 199 -16.20 10.21 8.42
CA ALA A 199 -16.24 10.78 9.77
C ALA A 199 -15.41 12.08 9.88
N VAL A 200 -14.18 12.12 9.33
CA VAL A 200 -13.35 13.32 9.42
C VAL A 200 -13.86 14.44 8.50
N LEU A 201 -14.31 14.11 7.28
CA LEU A 201 -14.87 15.10 6.36
C LEU A 201 -16.21 15.66 6.83
N GLY A 202 -16.97 14.89 7.61
CA GLY A 202 -18.21 15.31 8.27
C GLY A 202 -18.00 15.96 9.63
N ALA A 203 -16.74 16.16 10.08
CA ALA A 203 -16.39 16.71 11.40
C ALA A 203 -17.05 15.95 12.56
N GLN A 204 -17.27 14.64 12.42
CA GLN A 204 -17.76 13.75 13.46
C GLN A 204 -16.66 13.35 14.47
N ILE A 205 -15.41 13.53 14.07
CA ILE A 205 -14.20 13.34 14.85
C ILE A 205 -13.29 14.55 14.68
N ASP A 206 -12.42 14.80 15.66
CA ASP A 206 -11.56 15.99 15.71
C ASP A 206 -10.46 15.99 14.66
N GLY A 207 -10.04 14.80 14.23
CA GLY A 207 -9.02 14.63 13.21
C GLY A 207 -8.84 13.16 12.84
N ALA A 208 -7.83 12.89 12.04
CA ALA A 208 -7.45 11.53 11.67
C ALA A 208 -5.94 11.37 11.51
N MET A 209 -5.43 10.23 11.95
CA MET A 209 -4.15 9.72 11.51
C MET A 209 -4.41 8.90 10.23
N THR A 210 -3.90 9.39 9.11
CA THR A 210 -4.21 8.83 7.78
C THR A 210 -2.98 8.88 6.87
N TYR A 211 -3.15 8.73 5.57
CA TYR A 211 -2.05 8.71 4.60
C TYR A 211 -2.01 10.00 3.77
N SER A 212 -0.83 10.38 3.29
CA SER A 212 -0.62 11.59 2.50
C SER A 212 -1.52 11.67 1.26
N ALA A 213 -1.82 10.55 0.60
CA ALA A 213 -2.71 10.51 -0.55
C ALA A 213 -4.14 10.98 -0.19
N PHE A 214 -4.65 10.62 0.99
CA PHE A 214 -5.93 11.14 1.47
C PHE A 214 -5.92 12.67 1.60
N ALA A 215 -4.88 13.23 2.23
CA ALA A 215 -4.76 14.67 2.42
C ALA A 215 -4.65 15.42 1.08
N ILE A 216 -3.88 14.88 0.12
CA ILE A 216 -3.72 15.44 -1.22
C ILE A 216 -5.06 15.47 -1.96
N ASN A 217 -5.81 14.37 -1.93
CA ASN A 217 -7.09 14.25 -2.63
C ASN A 217 -8.20 15.07 -1.98
N ASN A 218 -8.04 15.49 -0.71
CA ASN A 218 -9.04 16.25 0.06
C ASN A 218 -8.50 17.58 0.59
N LYS A 219 -7.48 18.17 -0.04
CA LYS A 219 -6.76 19.38 0.45
C LYS A 219 -7.63 20.61 0.69
N THR A 220 -8.84 20.67 0.13
CA THR A 220 -9.82 21.76 0.35
C THR A 220 -10.79 21.46 1.50
N ARG A 221 -10.79 20.24 2.03
CA ARG A 221 -11.73 19.77 3.05
C ARG A 221 -11.05 19.37 4.36
N VAL A 222 -9.75 19.09 4.30
CA VAL A 222 -8.92 18.78 5.47
C VAL A 222 -7.63 19.59 5.43
N ARG A 223 -7.11 19.88 6.61
CA ARG A 223 -5.79 20.51 6.83
C ARG A 223 -4.83 19.47 7.37
N GLY A 224 -3.69 19.28 6.70
CA GLY A 224 -2.56 18.52 7.22
C GLY A 224 -1.83 19.34 8.28
N LEU A 225 -1.60 18.75 9.44
CA LEU A 225 -0.89 19.39 10.55
C LEU A 225 0.56 18.91 10.67
N ALA A 226 0.80 17.63 10.47
CA ALA A 226 2.12 17.01 10.53
C ALA A 226 2.16 15.74 9.69
N ILE A 227 3.28 15.47 9.06
CA ILE A 227 3.53 14.28 8.23
C ILE A 227 4.77 13.54 8.71
N ALA A 228 4.73 12.21 8.71
CA ALA A 228 5.84 11.35 9.12
C ALA A 228 6.89 11.23 8.02
N MET A 229 7.61 12.31 7.75
CA MET A 229 8.68 12.40 6.76
C MET A 229 9.83 13.28 7.28
N ASP A 230 11.04 13.03 6.79
CA ASP A 230 12.22 13.85 7.10
C ASP A 230 12.20 15.22 6.39
N LYS A 231 11.40 15.34 5.33
CA LYS A 231 11.28 16.55 4.50
C LYS A 231 9.82 16.88 4.26
N ARG A 232 9.55 18.15 3.91
CA ARG A 232 8.21 18.56 3.48
C ARG A 232 7.76 17.76 2.28
N HIS A 233 6.51 17.36 2.27
CA HIS A 233 5.93 16.66 1.14
C HIS A 233 5.74 17.65 -0.03
N PRO A 234 6.15 17.31 -1.28
CA PRO A 234 6.13 18.26 -2.41
C PRO A 234 4.73 18.75 -2.80
N LEU A 235 3.69 17.99 -2.49
CA LEU A 235 2.29 18.31 -2.83
C LEU A 235 1.45 18.82 -1.64
N LEU A 236 2.06 18.87 -0.44
CA LEU A 236 1.41 19.35 0.78
C LEU A 236 2.24 20.53 1.34
N PRO A 237 1.64 21.69 1.58
CA PRO A 237 2.33 22.90 2.02
C PRO A 237 2.94 22.79 3.44
#